data_79a53f3c653bc27131ed867ed25b4b4d
#
_entry.id   79a53f3c653bc27131ed867ed25b4b4d
#
_cell.length_a   1.000
_cell.length_b   1.000
_cell.length_c   1.000
_cell.angle_alpha   90.00
_cell.angle_beta   90.00
_cell.angle_gamma   90.00
#
_symmetry.space_group_name_H-M   'P 1'
#
loop_
_entity.id
_entity.type
_entity.pdbx_description
1 polymer ?
#
loop_
_entity_poly.entity_id
_entity_poly.type
_entity_poly.pdbx_seq_one_letter_code
_entity_poly.pdbx_strand_id
1 'polypeptide(L)'
;MQVCKTVKLRMRDRRNGTKSLFLDFWPGYRDPETMELIRRRSLGMYIYADPANKQQKLYNDKILAKAEAIRCKVYIDVLDEKYDFFNRDRLKEDFLGYFRNMVNRNYVKCDAAYKHFEKFSKGKCTFEMLDVLYCNKYMEYLLDTKVSSRGGHVIKKSISRNTASAYWNVFKQVLTKAYRERRLTDDLASLLENISCTTPVKQSLTLEEVRRMYATECSIPVVRKAALFSCLTGLRISDILRLKW
;
A
#
# COMPACT_ATOMS: atom_id res chain seq x y z
N MET A 1 19.67 17.13 -0.94
CA MET A 1 19.17 16.66 -2.24
C MET A 1 20.25 15.86 -2.94
N GLN A 2 20.21 14.52 -2.92
CA GLN A 2 21.14 13.71 -3.72
C GLN A 2 20.36 13.24 -4.96
N VAL A 3 20.33 14.13 -5.95
CA VAL A 3 19.97 13.78 -7.32
C VAL A 3 20.93 12.70 -7.80
N CYS A 4 20.48 11.77 -8.65
CA CYS A 4 21.35 10.79 -9.28
C CYS A 4 22.60 11.50 -9.83
N LYS A 5 23.71 11.26 -9.16
CA LYS A 5 24.94 12.01 -9.46
C LYS A 5 25.64 11.50 -10.70
N THR A 6 25.35 10.29 -11.16
CA THR A 6 26.15 9.74 -12.26
C THR A 6 25.41 8.69 -13.07
N VAL A 7 25.20 8.98 -14.34
CA VAL A 7 24.95 7.98 -15.39
C VAL A 7 26.29 7.74 -16.07
N LYS A 8 26.89 6.58 -15.87
CA LYS A 8 28.20 6.22 -16.44
C LYS A 8 28.03 5.19 -17.55
N LEU A 9 28.68 5.43 -18.68
CA LEU A 9 28.83 4.40 -19.72
C LEU A 9 29.87 3.39 -19.25
N ARG A 10 29.49 2.12 -19.19
CA ARG A 10 30.39 1.01 -18.81
C ARG A 10 30.38 -0.08 -19.87
N MET A 11 31.44 -0.89 -19.85
CA MET A 11 31.67 -1.99 -20.76
C MET A 11 31.74 -3.30 -19.99
N ARG A 12 31.27 -4.37 -20.61
CA ARG A 12 31.35 -5.73 -20.07
C ARG A 12 31.86 -6.67 -21.16
N ASP A 13 32.90 -7.40 -20.85
CA ASP A 13 33.45 -8.40 -21.76
C ASP A 13 32.47 -9.53 -22.04
N ARG A 14 32.46 -10.00 -23.28
CA ARG A 14 31.70 -11.14 -23.77
C ARG A 14 32.65 -12.23 -24.29
N ARG A 15 32.17 -13.48 -24.26
CA ARG A 15 32.96 -14.65 -24.67
C ARG A 15 33.36 -14.66 -26.16
N ASN A 16 32.78 -13.81 -26.97
CA ASN A 16 33.00 -13.72 -28.42
C ASN A 16 34.03 -12.62 -28.84
N GLY A 17 34.87 -12.17 -27.92
CA GLY A 17 35.87 -11.12 -28.21
C GLY A 17 35.27 -9.72 -28.42
N THR A 18 34.05 -9.50 -28.01
CA THR A 18 33.38 -8.18 -28.04
C THR A 18 33.08 -7.70 -26.62
N LYS A 19 32.87 -6.37 -26.46
CA LYS A 19 32.40 -5.76 -25.21
C LYS A 19 30.99 -5.20 -25.42
N SER A 20 30.07 -5.51 -24.52
CA SER A 20 28.76 -4.91 -24.52
C SER A 20 28.75 -3.60 -23.73
N LEU A 21 28.02 -2.61 -24.24
CA LEU A 21 27.87 -1.30 -23.62
C LEU A 21 26.59 -1.24 -22.80
N PHE A 22 26.68 -0.66 -21.61
CA PHE A 22 25.53 -0.43 -20.74
C PHE A 22 25.68 0.87 -19.94
N LEU A 23 24.56 1.42 -19.52
CA LEU A 23 24.51 2.55 -18.60
C LEU A 23 24.41 2.03 -17.17
N ASP A 24 25.24 2.58 -16.29
CA ASP A 24 25.26 2.30 -14.84
C ASP A 24 24.76 3.55 -14.11
N PHE A 25 23.65 3.42 -13.40
CA PHE A 25 22.99 4.49 -12.67
C PHE A 25 23.35 4.44 -11.19
N TRP A 26 23.77 5.55 -10.62
CA TRP A 26 24.05 5.63 -9.20
C TRP A 26 23.48 6.89 -8.56
N PRO A 27 22.56 6.74 -7.58
CA PRO A 27 21.80 5.54 -7.24
C PRO A 27 20.93 5.05 -8.41
N GLY A 28 20.40 3.83 -8.33
CA GLY A 28 19.50 3.29 -9.35
C GLY A 28 18.26 4.14 -9.54
N TYR A 29 17.55 4.00 -10.65
CA TYR A 29 16.26 4.63 -10.89
C TYR A 29 15.16 3.58 -10.97
N ARG A 30 13.94 4.00 -10.68
CA ARG A 30 12.76 3.14 -10.81
C ARG A 30 12.14 3.37 -12.19
N ASP A 31 11.93 2.28 -12.92
CA ASP A 31 11.27 2.35 -14.21
C ASP A 31 9.83 2.84 -14.04
N PRO A 32 9.39 3.88 -14.78
CA PRO A 32 8.04 4.42 -14.63
C PRO A 32 6.92 3.48 -15.06
N GLU A 33 7.21 2.48 -15.91
CA GLU A 33 6.22 1.52 -16.40
C GLU A 33 6.17 0.27 -15.54
N THR A 34 7.34 -0.34 -15.25
CA THR A 34 7.42 -1.60 -14.51
C THR A 34 7.55 -1.42 -13.00
N MET A 35 7.89 -0.20 -12.55
CA MET A 35 8.19 0.14 -11.15
C MET A 35 9.39 -0.62 -10.57
N GLU A 36 10.17 -1.31 -11.38
CA GLU A 36 11.38 -2.00 -10.97
C GLU A 36 12.55 -1.04 -10.75
N LEU A 37 13.40 -1.35 -9.77
CA LEU A 37 14.61 -0.60 -9.51
C LEU A 37 15.69 -0.99 -10.51
N ILE A 38 15.91 -0.13 -11.50
CA ILE A 38 16.94 -0.35 -12.52
C ILE A 38 18.24 0.34 -12.10
N ARG A 39 19.28 -0.45 -11.95
CA ARG A 39 20.65 0.06 -11.73
C ARG A 39 21.49 0.02 -12.99
N ARG A 40 21.17 -0.87 -13.94
CA ARG A 40 21.92 -1.04 -15.18
C ARG A 40 20.96 -1.19 -16.34
N ARG A 41 21.21 -0.45 -17.42
CA ARG A 41 20.42 -0.54 -18.68
C ARG A 41 21.37 -0.88 -19.82
N SER A 42 21.15 -2.04 -20.47
CA SER A 42 21.89 -2.40 -21.68
C SER A 42 21.53 -1.48 -22.84
N LEU A 43 22.53 -1.07 -23.60
CA LEU A 43 22.32 -0.27 -24.81
C LEU A 43 22.12 -1.13 -26.07
N GLY A 44 22.31 -2.46 -25.96
CA GLY A 44 22.28 -3.34 -27.13
C GLY A 44 23.42 -3.10 -28.14
N MET A 45 24.43 -2.33 -27.73
CA MET A 45 25.57 -1.98 -28.58
C MET A 45 26.82 -2.75 -28.17
N TYR A 46 27.64 -3.08 -29.16
CA TYR A 46 28.86 -3.87 -28.97
C TYR A 46 30.02 -3.22 -29.68
N ILE A 47 31.22 -3.37 -29.11
CA ILE A 47 32.49 -2.96 -29.67
C ILE A 47 33.47 -4.14 -29.67
N TYR A 48 34.43 -4.14 -30.57
CA TYR A 48 35.52 -5.12 -30.55
C TYR A 48 36.41 -4.88 -29.32
N ALA A 49 36.74 -5.97 -28.60
CA ALA A 49 37.61 -5.87 -27.42
C ALA A 49 39.03 -5.44 -27.83
N ASP A 50 39.56 -6.11 -28.86
CA ASP A 50 40.87 -5.85 -29.47
C ASP A 50 40.72 -5.63 -30.98
N PRO A 51 40.57 -4.38 -31.45
CA PRO A 51 40.37 -4.11 -32.84
C PRO A 51 41.62 -4.39 -33.67
N ALA A 52 41.57 -5.38 -34.56
CA ALA A 52 42.72 -5.84 -35.34
C ALA A 52 43.06 -4.90 -36.52
N ASN A 53 42.12 -4.11 -37.03
CA ASN A 53 42.30 -3.26 -38.18
C ASN A 53 41.72 -1.85 -38.00
N LYS A 54 42.09 -0.94 -38.93
CA LYS A 54 41.61 0.47 -38.91
C LYS A 54 40.07 0.57 -39.03
N GLN A 55 39.43 -0.31 -39.74
CA GLN A 55 37.97 -0.31 -39.92
C GLN A 55 37.25 -0.66 -38.59
N GLN A 56 37.74 -1.63 -37.83
CA GLN A 56 37.22 -2.00 -36.53
C GLN A 56 37.42 -0.87 -35.50
N LYS A 57 38.56 -0.19 -35.54
CA LYS A 57 38.80 1.00 -34.72
C LYS A 57 37.76 2.09 -35.00
N LEU A 58 37.60 2.42 -36.31
CA LEU A 58 36.60 3.41 -36.73
C LEU A 58 35.16 3.03 -36.34
N TYR A 59 34.84 1.73 -36.42
CA TYR A 59 33.56 1.22 -35.95
C TYR A 59 33.38 1.43 -34.44
N ASN A 60 34.37 1.05 -33.65
CA ASN A 60 34.36 1.26 -32.20
C ASN A 60 34.15 2.73 -31.84
N ASP A 61 34.87 3.65 -32.49
CA ASP A 61 34.76 5.07 -32.25
C ASP A 61 33.34 5.61 -32.56
N LYS A 62 32.75 5.17 -33.65
CA LYS A 62 31.36 5.51 -34.02
C LYS A 62 30.35 4.98 -33.01
N ILE A 63 30.50 3.76 -32.53
CA ILE A 63 29.59 3.15 -31.56
C ILE A 63 29.75 3.82 -30.20
N LEU A 64 30.98 4.12 -29.78
CA LEU A 64 31.26 4.84 -28.54
C LEU A 64 30.67 6.25 -28.55
N ALA A 65 30.86 7.00 -29.64
CA ALA A 65 30.27 8.32 -29.80
C ALA A 65 28.72 8.28 -29.72
N LYS A 66 28.11 7.28 -30.36
CA LYS A 66 26.65 7.06 -30.29
C LYS A 66 26.19 6.69 -28.88
N ALA A 67 26.92 5.82 -28.20
CA ALA A 67 26.61 5.41 -26.83
C ALA A 67 26.74 6.59 -25.85
N GLU A 68 27.75 7.44 -26.04
CA GLU A 68 27.95 8.65 -25.24
C GLU A 68 26.85 9.69 -25.46
N ALA A 69 26.40 9.88 -26.71
CA ALA A 69 25.26 10.73 -27.00
C ALA A 69 23.97 10.24 -26.30
N ILE A 70 23.75 8.93 -26.28
CA ILE A 70 22.61 8.32 -25.54
C ILE A 70 22.80 8.54 -24.04
N ARG A 71 24.03 8.36 -23.50
CA ARG A 71 24.30 8.62 -22.09
C ARG A 71 23.97 10.07 -21.72
N CYS A 72 24.40 11.03 -22.52
CA CYS A 72 24.12 12.44 -22.30
C CYS A 72 22.62 12.73 -22.31
N LYS A 73 21.89 12.20 -23.29
CA LYS A 73 20.42 12.34 -23.36
C LYS A 73 19.74 11.76 -22.13
N VAL A 74 20.08 10.53 -21.76
CA VAL A 74 19.55 9.87 -20.56
C VAL A 74 19.91 10.65 -19.31
N TYR A 75 21.11 11.22 -19.21
CA TYR A 75 21.52 12.04 -18.08
C TYR A 75 20.68 13.33 -17.96
N ILE A 76 20.37 13.98 -19.09
CA ILE A 76 19.48 15.15 -19.13
C ILE A 76 18.05 14.74 -18.72
N ASP A 77 17.52 13.64 -19.30
CA ASP A 77 16.21 13.13 -18.93
C ASP A 77 16.11 12.79 -17.44
N VAL A 78 17.21 12.35 -16.85
CA VAL A 78 17.37 12.10 -15.43
C VAL A 78 17.33 13.40 -14.61
N LEU A 79 18.03 14.43 -15.05
CA LEU A 79 18.06 15.75 -14.41
C LEU A 79 16.68 16.43 -14.51
N ASP A 80 15.98 16.23 -15.61
CA ASP A 80 14.63 16.75 -15.84
C ASP A 80 13.53 15.98 -15.09
N GLU A 81 13.93 15.08 -14.16
CA GLU A 81 13.01 14.24 -13.35
C GLU A 81 12.08 13.34 -14.17
N LYS A 82 12.32 13.14 -15.46
CA LYS A 82 11.55 12.21 -16.29
C LYS A 82 11.71 10.76 -15.87
N TYR A 83 12.87 10.43 -15.30
CA TYR A 83 13.06 9.20 -14.55
C TYR A 83 12.78 9.52 -13.09
N ASP A 84 11.80 8.90 -12.53
CA ASP A 84 11.42 9.04 -11.12
C ASP A 84 12.54 8.46 -10.25
N PHE A 85 13.65 9.25 -10.16
CA PHE A 85 14.70 8.91 -9.23
C PHE A 85 14.09 8.99 -7.84
N PHE A 86 14.34 7.94 -7.13
CA PHE A 86 14.04 7.76 -5.73
C PHE A 86 14.28 9.08 -4.98
N ASN A 87 13.22 9.87 -4.86
CA ASN A 87 13.28 11.13 -4.13
C ASN A 87 13.28 10.79 -2.65
N ARG A 88 14.47 10.71 -2.04
CA ARG A 88 14.61 10.48 -0.60
C ARG A 88 13.83 11.50 0.23
N ASP A 89 13.58 12.68 -0.31
CA ASP A 89 12.83 13.71 0.37
C ASP A 89 11.35 13.32 0.47
N ARG A 90 10.78 12.62 -0.53
CA ARG A 90 9.43 12.05 -0.44
C ARG A 90 9.27 10.98 0.61
N LEU A 91 10.32 10.21 0.88
CA LEU A 91 10.30 9.21 1.97
C LEU A 91 10.26 9.86 3.35
N LYS A 92 10.80 11.06 3.48
CA LYS A 92 10.76 11.82 4.74
C LYS A 92 9.43 12.55 4.95
N GLU A 93 8.55 12.57 3.92
CA GLU A 93 7.21 13.15 4.06
C GLU A 93 6.41 12.41 5.14
N ASP A 94 5.49 13.14 5.76
CA ASP A 94 4.65 12.63 6.84
C ASP A 94 3.57 11.68 6.30
N PHE A 95 3.71 10.39 6.61
CA PHE A 95 2.72 9.37 6.28
C PHE A 95 1.44 9.53 7.09
N LEU A 96 1.52 9.99 8.35
CA LEU A 96 0.31 10.22 9.17
C LEU A 96 -0.56 11.31 8.57
N GLY A 97 0.03 12.44 8.16
CA GLY A 97 -0.67 13.50 7.46
C GLY A 97 -1.29 13.02 6.15
N TYR A 98 -0.56 12.19 5.40
CA TYR A 98 -1.08 11.56 4.19
C TYR A 98 -2.29 10.65 4.49
N PHE A 99 -2.19 9.76 5.48
CA PHE A 99 -3.29 8.89 5.89
C PHE A 99 -4.51 9.70 6.34
N ARG A 100 -4.31 10.75 7.14
CA ARG A 100 -5.37 11.66 7.59
C ARG A 100 -6.09 12.32 6.41
N ASN A 101 -5.34 12.76 5.41
CA ASN A 101 -5.89 13.33 4.18
C ASN A 101 -6.74 12.33 3.40
N MET A 102 -6.36 11.04 3.36
CA MET A 102 -7.16 9.99 2.74
C MET A 102 -8.51 9.80 3.44
N VAL A 103 -8.52 9.84 4.77
CA VAL A 103 -9.75 9.78 5.58
C VAL A 103 -10.62 11.02 5.34
N ASN A 104 -10.04 12.21 5.41
CA ASN A 104 -10.76 13.48 5.24
C ASN A 104 -11.38 13.62 3.84
N ARG A 105 -10.73 13.10 2.80
CA ARG A 105 -11.24 13.05 1.42
C ARG A 105 -12.25 11.92 1.17
N ASN A 106 -12.68 11.21 2.20
CA ASN A 106 -13.55 10.03 2.11
C ASN A 106 -13.04 8.91 1.19
N TYR A 107 -11.74 8.90 0.86
CA TYR A 107 -11.13 7.80 0.13
C TYR A 107 -11.16 6.52 0.97
N VAL A 108 -10.94 6.68 2.27
CA VAL A 108 -11.01 5.61 3.26
C VAL A 108 -12.01 6.01 4.35
N LYS A 109 -13.13 5.30 4.43
CA LYS A 109 -14.23 5.63 5.37
C LYS A 109 -14.00 5.02 6.75
N CYS A 110 -12.86 5.25 7.36
CA CYS A 110 -12.59 4.69 8.68
C CYS A 110 -11.62 5.54 9.52
N ASP A 111 -12.16 6.56 10.17
CA ASP A 111 -11.43 7.40 11.12
C ASP A 111 -10.85 6.58 12.30
N ALA A 112 -11.53 5.50 12.70
CA ALA A 112 -11.04 4.63 13.76
C ALA A 112 -9.72 3.92 13.38
N ALA A 113 -9.57 3.47 12.13
CA ALA A 113 -8.31 2.86 11.68
C ALA A 113 -7.16 3.85 11.73
N TYR A 114 -7.37 5.11 11.31
CA TYR A 114 -6.38 6.18 11.44
C TYR A 114 -5.97 6.40 12.90
N LYS A 115 -6.93 6.54 13.83
CA LYS A 115 -6.66 6.75 15.25
C LYS A 115 -5.86 5.61 15.88
N HIS A 116 -6.13 4.37 15.48
CA HIS A 116 -5.34 3.22 15.92
C HIS A 116 -3.91 3.27 15.40
N PHE A 117 -3.71 3.65 14.14
CA PHE A 117 -2.37 3.80 13.58
C PHE A 117 -1.62 4.99 14.19
N GLU A 118 -2.26 6.13 14.39
CA GLU A 118 -1.69 7.29 15.07
C GLU A 118 -1.22 6.95 16.50
N LYS A 119 -2.03 6.18 17.24
CA LYS A 119 -1.67 5.71 18.58
C LYS A 119 -0.48 4.75 18.55
N PHE A 120 -0.45 3.81 17.59
CA PHE A 120 0.65 2.88 17.40
C PHE A 120 1.96 3.61 17.07
N SER A 121 1.93 4.54 16.14
CA SER A 121 3.09 5.33 15.70
C SER A 121 3.48 6.46 16.65
N LYS A 122 2.75 6.62 17.78
CA LYS A 122 2.95 7.71 18.75
C LYS A 122 2.91 9.10 18.11
N GLY A 123 2.07 9.27 17.11
CA GLY A 123 1.89 10.55 16.40
C GLY A 123 2.99 10.94 15.42
N LYS A 124 3.91 10.02 15.08
CA LYS A 124 4.99 10.29 14.11
C LYS A 124 5.23 9.05 13.24
N CYS A 125 5.10 9.22 11.93
CA CYS A 125 5.45 8.18 10.96
C CYS A 125 5.75 8.82 9.61
N THR A 126 6.92 8.56 9.06
CA THR A 126 7.30 8.95 7.71
C THR A 126 7.21 7.75 6.78
N PHE A 127 7.17 7.99 5.45
CA PHE A 127 7.19 6.88 4.48
C PHE A 127 8.46 6.01 4.59
N GLU A 128 9.60 6.60 5.01
CA GLU A 128 10.86 5.87 5.22
C GLU A 128 10.77 4.82 6.34
N MET A 129 9.91 5.06 7.34
CA MET A 129 9.71 4.13 8.46
C MET A 129 8.88 2.91 8.09
N LEU A 130 8.16 2.98 6.95
CA LEU A 130 7.28 1.91 6.51
C LEU A 130 8.08 0.83 5.79
N ASP A 131 8.35 -0.24 6.49
CA ASP A 131 8.84 -1.50 5.97
C ASP A 131 7.90 -2.66 6.35
N VAL A 132 8.14 -3.83 5.82
CA VAL A 132 7.33 -5.03 6.12
C VAL A 132 7.33 -5.35 7.62
N LEU A 133 8.48 -5.16 8.29
CA LEU A 133 8.61 -5.43 9.71
C LEU A 133 7.77 -4.46 10.56
N TYR A 134 7.82 -3.16 10.24
CA TYR A 134 7.02 -2.15 10.92
C TYR A 134 5.52 -2.37 10.71
N CYS A 135 5.13 -2.70 9.48
CA CYS A 135 3.74 -3.04 9.17
C CYS A 135 3.25 -4.27 9.94
N ASN A 136 4.07 -5.33 10.05
CA ASN A 136 3.71 -6.52 10.83
C ASN A 136 3.58 -6.21 12.33
N LYS A 137 4.42 -5.36 12.89
CA LYS A 137 4.26 -4.88 14.29
C LYS A 137 2.94 -4.13 14.48
N TYR A 138 2.49 -3.37 13.48
CA TYR A 138 1.16 -2.74 13.55
C TYR A 138 0.03 -3.77 13.49
N MET A 139 0.17 -4.81 12.69
CA MET A 139 -0.79 -5.93 12.65
C MET A 139 -0.90 -6.61 14.02
N GLU A 140 0.23 -6.94 14.66
CA GLU A 140 0.28 -7.49 16.01
C GLU A 140 -0.37 -6.55 17.04
N TYR A 141 -0.04 -5.25 16.96
CA TYR A 141 -0.69 -4.24 17.80
C TYR A 141 -2.20 -4.25 17.64
N LEU A 142 -2.75 -4.37 16.43
CA LEU A 142 -4.20 -4.44 16.22
C LEU A 142 -4.82 -5.70 16.86
N LEU A 143 -4.12 -6.82 16.82
CA LEU A 143 -4.61 -8.09 17.41
C LEU A 143 -4.60 -8.05 18.94
N ASP A 144 -3.65 -7.32 19.56
CA ASP A 144 -3.49 -7.22 21.01
C ASP A 144 -4.19 -6.01 21.64
N THR A 145 -4.71 -5.09 20.82
CA THR A 145 -5.27 -3.84 21.33
C THR A 145 -6.54 -4.05 22.13
N LYS A 146 -6.54 -3.53 23.38
CA LYS A 146 -7.72 -3.49 24.25
C LYS A 146 -8.48 -2.19 24.04
N VAL A 147 -9.79 -2.27 23.81
CA VAL A 147 -10.67 -1.10 23.66
C VAL A 147 -11.17 -0.63 25.02
N SER A 148 -10.99 0.65 25.32
CA SER A 148 -11.77 1.32 26.37
C SER A 148 -13.11 1.76 25.80
N SER A 149 -14.24 1.34 26.38
CA SER A 149 -15.56 1.71 25.89
C SER A 149 -15.92 3.16 26.28
N ARG A 150 -16.80 3.78 25.47
CA ARG A 150 -17.43 5.06 25.77
C ARG A 150 -18.28 4.94 27.05
N GLY A 151 -18.14 5.85 27.99
CA GLY A 151 -19.03 5.96 29.15
C GLY A 151 -18.44 5.55 30.51
N GLY A 152 -17.12 5.59 30.70
CA GLY A 152 -16.51 5.46 32.05
C GLY A 152 -16.42 4.02 32.59
N HIS A 153 -17.07 3.05 31.99
CA HIS A 153 -16.88 1.65 32.34
C HIS A 153 -15.76 1.05 31.49
N VAL A 154 -14.62 0.75 32.12
CA VAL A 154 -13.48 0.08 31.47
C VAL A 154 -13.85 -1.38 31.21
N ILE A 155 -14.45 -1.64 30.07
CA ILE A 155 -14.56 -3.01 29.58
C ILE A 155 -13.22 -3.32 28.91
N LYS A 156 -12.36 -4.10 29.59
CA LYS A 156 -11.10 -4.65 29.05
C LYS A 156 -11.38 -5.68 27.96
N LYS A 157 -12.01 -5.29 26.87
CA LYS A 157 -12.30 -6.17 25.75
C LYS A 157 -11.35 -5.81 24.59
N SER A 158 -10.62 -6.80 24.08
CA SER A 158 -9.84 -6.62 22.86
C SER A 158 -10.78 -6.29 21.69
N ILE A 159 -10.29 -5.54 20.70
CA ILE A 159 -11.05 -5.38 19.47
C ILE A 159 -11.26 -6.75 18.84
N SER A 160 -12.45 -6.96 18.24
CA SER A 160 -12.71 -8.24 17.60
C SER A 160 -11.75 -8.46 16.43
N ARG A 161 -11.40 -9.73 16.17
CA ARG A 161 -10.52 -10.08 15.05
C ARG A 161 -11.03 -9.54 13.71
N ASN A 162 -12.35 -9.53 13.51
CA ASN A 162 -12.98 -8.96 12.32
C ASN A 162 -12.81 -7.44 12.24
N THR A 163 -12.87 -6.73 13.38
CA THR A 163 -12.60 -5.30 13.44
C THR A 163 -11.13 -4.99 13.16
N ALA A 164 -10.20 -5.78 13.73
CA ALA A 164 -8.77 -5.67 13.43
C ALA A 164 -8.49 -5.90 11.93
N SER A 165 -9.13 -6.91 11.33
CA SER A 165 -9.04 -7.18 9.89
C SER A 165 -9.58 -6.00 9.06
N ALA A 166 -10.69 -5.40 9.46
CA ALA A 166 -11.23 -4.22 8.77
C ALA A 166 -10.26 -3.03 8.82
N TYR A 167 -9.65 -2.73 9.99
CA TYR A 167 -8.67 -1.65 10.12
C TYR A 167 -7.39 -1.94 9.35
N TRP A 168 -6.94 -3.19 9.34
CA TRP A 168 -5.80 -3.64 8.56
C TRP A 168 -6.01 -3.47 7.06
N ASN A 169 -7.18 -3.85 6.57
CA ASN A 169 -7.54 -3.67 5.15
C ASN A 169 -7.56 -2.20 4.74
N VAL A 170 -8.06 -1.32 5.61
CA VAL A 170 -8.00 0.13 5.42
C VAL A 170 -6.56 0.61 5.30
N PHE A 171 -5.68 0.18 6.20
CA PHE A 171 -4.26 0.52 6.17
C PHE A 171 -3.59 0.03 4.87
N LYS A 172 -3.84 -1.22 4.45
CA LYS A 172 -3.36 -1.76 3.17
C LYS A 172 -3.85 -0.96 1.96
N GLN A 173 -5.10 -0.49 1.97
CA GLN A 173 -5.62 0.40 0.90
C GLN A 173 -4.83 1.71 0.82
N VAL A 174 -4.50 2.30 1.96
CA VAL A 174 -3.67 3.53 2.02
C VAL A 174 -2.27 3.26 1.48
N LEU A 175 -1.63 2.13 1.84
CA LEU A 175 -0.33 1.73 1.30
C LEU A 175 -0.37 1.52 -0.22
N THR A 176 -1.39 0.81 -0.72
CA THR A 176 -1.58 0.60 -2.16
C THR A 176 -1.71 1.93 -2.91
N LYS A 177 -2.47 2.87 -2.34
CA LYS A 177 -2.63 4.21 -2.93
C LYS A 177 -1.30 4.97 -2.91
N ALA A 178 -0.57 4.95 -1.80
CA ALA A 178 0.73 5.58 -1.67
C ALA A 178 1.75 5.02 -2.68
N TYR A 179 1.74 3.70 -2.90
CA TYR A 179 2.56 3.07 -3.92
C TYR A 179 2.19 3.54 -5.35
N ARG A 180 0.90 3.56 -5.68
CA ARG A 180 0.42 4.07 -6.98
C ARG A 180 0.77 5.54 -7.21
N GLU A 181 0.82 6.34 -6.15
CA GLU A 181 1.25 7.73 -6.18
C GLU A 181 2.78 7.90 -6.10
N ARG A 182 3.53 6.77 -6.16
CA ARG A 182 5.00 6.74 -6.15
C ARG A 182 5.61 7.38 -4.90
N ARG A 183 4.94 7.28 -3.76
CA ARG A 183 5.44 7.71 -2.44
C ARG A 183 6.17 6.60 -1.72
N LEU A 184 5.89 5.34 -2.06
CA LEU A 184 6.57 4.15 -1.57
C LEU A 184 7.41 3.54 -2.69
N THR A 185 8.52 2.91 -2.31
CA THR A 185 9.46 2.24 -3.22
C THR A 185 8.95 0.88 -3.67
N ASP A 186 8.25 0.21 -2.76
CA ASP A 186 7.82 -1.17 -2.93
C ASP A 186 6.33 -1.29 -2.64
N ASP A 187 5.68 -2.25 -3.31
CA ASP A 187 4.28 -2.56 -3.01
C ASP A 187 4.18 -3.35 -1.70
N LEU A 188 4.33 -2.62 -0.58
CA LEU A 188 4.24 -3.21 0.76
C LEU A 188 2.92 -3.94 0.97
N ALA A 189 1.82 -3.42 0.40
CA ALA A 189 0.50 -4.03 0.59
C ALA A 189 0.41 -5.46 0.01
N SER A 190 1.13 -5.75 -1.07
CA SER A 190 1.19 -7.09 -1.67
C SER A 190 2.04 -8.07 -0.85
N LEU A 191 3.04 -7.57 -0.12
CA LEU A 191 3.96 -8.37 0.70
C LEU A 191 3.38 -8.72 2.08
N LEU A 192 2.29 -8.04 2.48
CA LEU A 192 1.70 -8.20 3.81
C LEU A 192 0.58 -9.23 3.79
N GLU A 193 0.58 -10.12 4.77
CA GLU A 193 -0.50 -11.08 4.99
C GLU A 193 -1.81 -10.41 5.40
N ASN A 194 -2.92 -11.11 5.22
CA ASN A 194 -4.23 -10.66 5.65
C ASN A 194 -4.57 -11.25 7.02
N ILE A 195 -5.25 -10.45 7.85
CA ILE A 195 -5.81 -10.97 9.11
C ILE A 195 -7.02 -11.84 8.75
N SER A 196 -6.97 -13.12 9.08
CA SER A 196 -8.09 -14.05 8.87
C SER A 196 -9.30 -13.63 9.71
N CYS A 197 -10.46 -13.52 9.07
CA CYS A 197 -11.72 -13.24 9.76
C CYS A 197 -12.30 -14.53 10.37
N THR A 198 -12.92 -14.39 11.53
CA THR A 198 -13.77 -15.44 12.09
C THR A 198 -15.20 -15.22 11.60
N THR A 199 -15.81 -16.27 11.07
CA THR A 199 -17.22 -16.23 10.71
C THR A 199 -18.04 -16.44 12.00
N PRO A 200 -18.72 -15.40 12.54
CA PRO A 200 -19.54 -15.59 13.71
C PRO A 200 -20.74 -16.47 13.34
N VAL A 201 -21.01 -17.46 14.16
CA VAL A 201 -22.26 -18.22 14.05
C VAL A 201 -23.40 -17.27 14.39
N LYS A 202 -24.22 -16.95 13.40
CA LYS A 202 -25.41 -16.13 13.62
C LYS A 202 -26.45 -16.95 14.33
N GLN A 203 -26.82 -16.53 15.51
CA GLN A 203 -27.97 -17.11 16.20
C GLN A 203 -29.24 -16.57 15.55
N SER A 204 -30.13 -17.45 15.18
CA SER A 204 -31.47 -17.13 14.66
C SER A 204 -32.51 -17.73 15.57
N LEU A 205 -33.65 -17.03 15.72
CA LEU A 205 -34.78 -17.55 16.47
C LEU A 205 -35.42 -18.68 15.67
N THR A 206 -35.72 -19.78 16.35
CA THR A 206 -36.56 -20.86 15.81
C THR A 206 -38.02 -20.43 15.73
N LEU A 207 -38.82 -21.12 14.93
CA LEU A 207 -40.24 -20.82 14.82
C LEU A 207 -40.95 -20.96 16.17
N GLU A 208 -40.53 -21.92 16.99
CA GLU A 208 -41.11 -22.12 18.33
C GLU A 208 -40.76 -20.97 19.29
N GLU A 209 -39.55 -20.42 19.19
CA GLU A 209 -39.20 -19.24 19.97
C GLU A 209 -39.94 -18.01 19.54
N VAL A 210 -40.20 -17.82 18.24
CA VAL A 210 -41.04 -16.74 17.72
C VAL A 210 -42.50 -16.91 18.20
N ARG A 211 -43.05 -18.15 18.23
CA ARG A 211 -44.35 -18.42 18.79
C ARG A 211 -44.43 -18.13 20.29
N ARG A 212 -43.41 -18.50 21.06
CA ARG A 212 -43.31 -18.16 22.48
C ARG A 212 -43.26 -16.64 22.70
N MET A 213 -42.50 -15.92 21.88
CA MET A 213 -42.41 -14.47 21.92
C MET A 213 -43.80 -13.83 21.62
N TYR A 214 -44.55 -14.40 20.70
CA TYR A 214 -45.95 -13.95 20.43
C TYR A 214 -46.90 -14.15 21.63
N ALA A 215 -46.79 -15.28 22.34
CA ALA A 215 -47.59 -15.61 23.49
C ALA A 215 -47.18 -14.86 24.78
N THR A 216 -45.96 -14.32 24.85
CA THR A 216 -45.43 -13.64 26.05
C THR A 216 -46.00 -12.22 26.13
N GLU A 217 -46.51 -11.83 27.29
CA GLU A 217 -46.91 -10.46 27.56
C GLU A 217 -45.67 -9.52 27.54
N CYS A 218 -45.85 -8.35 26.94
CA CYS A 218 -44.84 -7.33 26.86
C CYS A 218 -45.40 -6.01 27.37
N SER A 219 -44.70 -5.38 28.30
CA SER A 219 -45.08 -4.08 28.87
C SER A 219 -45.28 -2.98 27.82
N ILE A 220 -44.60 -3.12 26.65
CA ILE A 220 -44.71 -2.19 25.54
C ILE A 220 -45.21 -2.95 24.30
N PRO A 221 -46.54 -2.98 24.04
CA PRO A 221 -47.14 -3.77 22.95
C PRO A 221 -46.58 -3.46 21.56
N VAL A 222 -46.20 -2.20 21.31
CA VAL A 222 -45.62 -1.77 20.02
C VAL A 222 -44.28 -2.44 19.77
N VAL A 223 -43.44 -2.61 20.78
CA VAL A 223 -42.13 -3.29 20.64
C VAL A 223 -42.33 -4.76 20.26
N ARG A 224 -43.26 -5.45 20.89
CA ARG A 224 -43.62 -6.85 20.54
C ARG A 224 -44.10 -6.96 19.09
N LYS A 225 -45.01 -6.07 18.64
CA LYS A 225 -45.49 -6.04 17.25
C LYS A 225 -44.36 -5.79 16.26
N ALA A 226 -43.48 -4.83 16.55
CA ALA A 226 -42.32 -4.52 15.71
C ALA A 226 -41.33 -5.68 15.63
N ALA A 227 -41.06 -6.38 16.74
CA ALA A 227 -40.18 -7.53 16.78
C ALA A 227 -40.73 -8.70 15.95
N LEU A 228 -42.02 -9.01 16.12
CA LEU A 228 -42.73 -10.03 15.32
C LEU A 228 -42.73 -9.67 13.83
N PHE A 229 -42.98 -8.41 13.50
CA PHE A 229 -42.95 -7.93 12.13
C PHE A 229 -41.56 -8.08 11.52
N SER A 230 -40.48 -7.76 12.31
CA SER A 230 -39.10 -7.99 11.90
C SER A 230 -38.80 -9.47 11.63
N CYS A 231 -39.25 -10.37 12.52
CA CYS A 231 -39.08 -11.81 12.35
C CYS A 231 -39.76 -12.36 11.10
N LEU A 232 -40.95 -11.85 10.77
CA LEU A 232 -41.74 -12.30 9.64
C LEU A 232 -41.30 -11.72 8.29
N THR A 233 -40.78 -10.50 8.29
CA THR A 233 -40.42 -9.78 7.07
C THR A 233 -38.93 -9.76 6.80
N GLY A 234 -38.07 -10.05 7.81
CA GLY A 234 -36.63 -9.91 7.71
C GLY A 234 -36.14 -8.46 7.68
N LEU A 235 -37.00 -7.48 7.88
CA LEU A 235 -36.64 -6.07 7.88
C LEU A 235 -35.83 -5.70 9.15
N ARG A 236 -34.81 -4.84 8.98
CA ARG A 236 -34.03 -4.32 10.12
C ARG A 236 -34.90 -3.33 10.92
N ILE A 237 -34.59 -3.20 12.20
CA ILE A 237 -35.27 -2.22 13.08
C ILE A 237 -35.20 -0.79 12.54
N SER A 238 -34.11 -0.39 11.93
CA SER A 238 -33.97 0.93 11.29
C SER A 238 -34.92 1.16 10.13
N ASP A 239 -35.25 0.09 9.42
CA ASP A 239 -36.18 0.15 8.26
C ASP A 239 -37.61 0.15 8.75
N ILE A 240 -37.94 -0.66 9.77
CA ILE A 240 -39.24 -0.69 10.43
C ILE A 240 -39.59 0.69 11.02
N LEU A 241 -38.67 1.38 11.65
CA LEU A 241 -38.86 2.72 12.22
C LEU A 241 -39.11 3.81 11.14
N ARG A 242 -38.76 3.53 9.89
CA ARG A 242 -38.92 4.45 8.75
C ARG A 242 -40.11 4.09 7.85
N LEU A 243 -40.82 2.99 8.13
CA LEU A 243 -41.99 2.61 7.36
C LEU A 243 -43.04 3.72 7.43
N LYS A 244 -43.49 4.15 6.26
CA LYS A 244 -44.63 5.04 6.08
C LYS A 244 -45.74 4.23 5.44
N TRP A 245 -46.95 4.34 6.01
CA TRP A 245 -48.16 3.72 5.51
C TRP A 245 -48.92 4.72 4.63
#